data_ab7e24cfcaf8115df59ef766617b74e5
#
_entry.id   ab7e24cfcaf8115df59ef766617b74e5
#
_cell.length_a   1.000
_cell.length_b   1.000
_cell.length_c   1.000
_cell.angle_alpha   90.00
_cell.angle_beta   90.00
_cell.angle_gamma   90.00
#
_symmetry.space_group_name_H-M   'P 1'
#
loop_
_entity.id
_entity.type
_entity.pdbx_description
1 polymer ?
#
loop_
_entity_poly.entity_id
_entity_poly.type
_entity_poly.pdbx_seq_one_letter_code
_entity_poly.pdbx_strand_id
1 'polypeptide(L)'
;MRHPTAVVVSCLKKWFVGSEYEKVHVATKVPANIHGPVVRVDSAPPNRETPITDRTRIMLQAYGDDDQDCVDLLAACLDGLEMAYRADVAVMAWETDTEPYNFPDPDRPGVVRWQAAGTLWTALS
;
A
#
# COMPACT_ATOMS: atom_id res chain seq x y z
N MET A 1 10.07 3.77 -16.96
CA MET A 1 9.90 4.05 -15.52
C MET A 1 8.53 3.58 -15.07
N ARG A 2 8.46 2.83 -13.98
CA ARG A 2 7.19 2.37 -13.43
C ARG A 2 6.60 3.44 -12.52
N HIS A 3 5.27 3.59 -12.55
CA HIS A 3 4.59 4.47 -11.59
C HIS A 3 4.79 3.95 -10.16
N PRO A 4 4.99 4.82 -9.15
CA PRO A 4 5.19 4.38 -7.77
C PRO A 4 4.13 3.43 -7.23
N THR A 5 2.86 3.59 -7.60
CA THR A 5 1.80 2.66 -7.17
C THR A 5 2.04 1.24 -7.70
N ALA A 6 2.51 1.09 -8.93
CA ALA A 6 2.82 -0.22 -9.49
C ALA A 6 4.00 -0.87 -8.75
N VAL A 7 4.99 -0.09 -8.36
CA VAL A 7 6.12 -0.56 -7.55
C VAL A 7 5.62 -1.09 -6.20
N VAL A 8 4.77 -0.32 -5.53
CA VAL A 8 4.19 -0.72 -4.24
C VAL A 8 3.37 -2.00 -4.36
N VAL A 9 2.48 -2.08 -5.35
CA VAL A 9 1.66 -3.28 -5.59
C VAL A 9 2.55 -4.50 -5.79
N SER A 10 3.58 -4.39 -6.63
CA SER A 10 4.53 -5.48 -6.87
C SER A 10 5.25 -5.91 -5.60
N CYS A 11 5.74 -4.96 -4.81
CA CYS A 11 6.44 -5.25 -3.57
C CYS A 11 5.54 -5.95 -2.56
N LEU A 12 4.29 -5.50 -2.41
CA LEU A 12 3.36 -6.10 -1.47
C LEU A 12 2.97 -7.52 -1.90
N LYS A 13 2.73 -7.74 -3.18
CA LYS A 13 2.43 -9.09 -3.68
C LYS A 13 3.57 -10.06 -3.40
N LYS A 14 4.82 -9.63 -3.59
CA LYS A 14 5.98 -10.45 -3.28
C LYS A 14 6.12 -10.70 -1.79
N TRP A 15 5.89 -9.67 -0.97
CA TRP A 15 5.97 -9.75 0.47
C TRP A 15 4.98 -10.76 1.05
N PHE A 16 3.78 -10.82 0.47
CA PHE A 16 2.72 -11.70 0.94
C PHE A 16 2.83 -13.15 0.50
N VAL A 17 3.71 -13.48 -0.45
CA VAL A 17 3.91 -14.87 -0.90
C VAL A 17 4.32 -15.73 0.29
N GLY A 18 3.61 -16.84 0.50
CA GLY A 18 3.87 -17.76 1.60
C GLY A 18 3.34 -17.31 2.96
N SER A 19 2.69 -16.14 3.04
CA SER A 19 2.09 -15.63 4.27
C SER A 19 0.58 -15.89 4.28
N GLU A 20 -0.05 -15.59 5.42
CA GLU A 20 -1.51 -15.66 5.54
C GLU A 20 -2.23 -14.65 4.63
N TYR A 21 -1.52 -13.64 4.12
CA TYR A 21 -2.06 -12.59 3.27
C TYR A 21 -1.84 -12.83 1.77
N GLU A 22 -1.38 -14.02 1.39
CA GLU A 22 -1.03 -14.31 -0.01
C GLU A 22 -2.20 -14.10 -0.97
N LYS A 23 -3.42 -14.37 -0.52
CA LYS A 23 -4.62 -14.26 -1.35
C LYS A 23 -5.31 -12.90 -1.27
N VAL A 24 -4.73 -11.95 -0.55
CA VAL A 24 -5.28 -10.60 -0.47
C VAL A 24 -5.19 -9.93 -1.84
N HIS A 25 -6.28 -9.29 -2.24
CA HIS A 25 -6.32 -8.53 -3.49
C HIS A 25 -5.61 -7.19 -3.29
N VAL A 26 -4.45 -7.03 -3.91
CA VAL A 26 -3.67 -5.78 -3.85
C VAL A 26 -3.73 -5.12 -5.22
N ALA A 27 -4.30 -3.92 -5.28
CA ALA A 27 -4.50 -3.23 -6.56
C ALA A 27 -4.65 -1.73 -6.35
N THR A 28 -4.71 -1.00 -7.45
CA THR A 28 -4.94 0.45 -7.44
C THR A 28 -6.43 0.81 -7.51
N LYS A 29 -7.29 -0.18 -7.78
CA LYS A 29 -8.74 -0.01 -7.85
C LYS A 29 -9.43 -1.05 -6.98
N VAL A 30 -10.53 -0.64 -6.34
CA VAL A 30 -11.33 -1.53 -5.53
C VAL A 30 -12.38 -2.20 -6.42
N PRO A 31 -12.56 -3.53 -6.34
CA PRO A 31 -13.63 -4.20 -7.08
C PRO A 31 -15.01 -3.66 -6.69
N ALA A 32 -15.96 -3.70 -7.63
CA ALA A 32 -17.33 -3.26 -7.36
C ALA A 32 -17.96 -4.09 -6.23
N ASN A 33 -17.69 -5.40 -6.22
CA ASN A 33 -18.11 -6.31 -5.14
C ASN A 33 -16.84 -6.79 -4.42
N ILE A 34 -16.76 -6.52 -3.11
CA ILE A 34 -15.63 -6.91 -2.31
C ILE A 34 -15.87 -8.31 -1.76
N HIS A 35 -15.00 -9.26 -2.14
CA HIS A 35 -15.00 -10.62 -1.65
C HIS A 35 -13.66 -10.87 -0.95
N GLY A 36 -13.69 -10.83 0.37
CA GLY A 36 -12.49 -10.97 1.18
C GLY A 36 -11.70 -9.68 1.29
N PRO A 37 -10.52 -9.71 1.91
CA PRO A 37 -9.73 -8.52 2.16
C PRO A 37 -9.12 -7.94 0.88
N VAL A 38 -9.12 -6.61 0.81
CA VAL A 38 -8.57 -5.85 -0.32
C VAL A 38 -7.65 -4.76 0.21
N VAL A 39 -6.50 -4.58 -0.42
CA VAL A 39 -5.63 -3.42 -0.19
C VAL A 39 -5.64 -2.58 -1.47
N ARG A 40 -6.08 -1.36 -1.34
CA ARG A 40 -5.98 -0.37 -2.43
C ARG A 40 -4.74 0.48 -2.20
N VAL A 41 -3.92 0.62 -3.24
CA VAL A 41 -2.74 1.49 -3.23
C VAL A 41 -3.07 2.73 -4.04
N ASP A 42 -2.91 3.89 -3.41
CA ASP A 42 -3.14 5.18 -4.05
C ASP A 42 -1.92 6.07 -3.81
N SER A 43 -1.77 7.12 -4.59
CA SER A 43 -0.65 8.04 -4.40
C SER A 43 -1.02 9.47 -4.79
N ALA A 44 -0.34 10.42 -4.16
CA ALA A 44 -0.23 11.77 -4.66
C ALA A 44 0.70 11.77 -5.89
N PRO A 45 0.70 12.83 -6.71
CA PRO A 45 1.66 12.93 -7.80
C PRO A 45 3.10 12.86 -7.29
N PRO A 46 4.00 12.14 -7.98
CA PRO A 46 5.41 12.10 -7.60
C PRO A 46 6.05 13.50 -7.66
N ASN A 47 6.93 13.77 -6.69
CA ASN A 47 7.73 14.98 -6.67
C ASN A 47 9.19 14.62 -6.92
N ARG A 48 9.81 15.31 -7.88
CA ARG A 48 11.23 15.16 -8.14
C ARG A 48 12.02 15.73 -6.96
N GLU A 49 12.78 14.90 -6.26
CA GLU A 49 13.59 15.34 -5.12
C GLU A 49 15.02 15.65 -5.55
N THR A 50 15.58 14.81 -6.42
CA THR A 50 16.89 15.04 -7.04
C THR A 50 16.78 14.69 -8.52
N PRO A 51 17.82 14.96 -9.35
CA PRO A 51 17.76 14.56 -10.76
C PRO A 51 17.54 13.07 -10.99
N ILE A 52 17.81 12.21 -9.98
CA ILE A 52 17.71 10.76 -10.12
C ILE A 52 16.76 10.11 -9.12
N THR A 53 16.05 10.88 -8.30
CA THR A 53 15.11 10.32 -7.30
C THR A 53 13.79 11.07 -7.28
N ASP A 54 12.72 10.31 -7.09
CA ASP A 54 11.39 10.85 -6.82
C ASP A 54 10.96 10.53 -5.40
N ARG A 55 10.17 11.41 -4.83
CA ARG A 55 9.50 11.21 -3.56
C ARG A 55 8.01 11.22 -3.80
N THR A 56 7.32 10.17 -3.34
CA THR A 56 5.89 10.00 -3.58
C THR A 56 5.17 9.66 -2.29
N ARG A 57 4.09 10.40 -1.99
CA ARG A 57 3.22 10.04 -0.87
C ARG A 57 2.30 8.91 -1.32
N ILE A 58 2.31 7.82 -0.55
CA ILE A 58 1.52 6.61 -0.80
C ILE A 58 0.45 6.49 0.28
N MET A 59 -0.77 6.23 -0.13
CA MET A 59 -1.87 5.89 0.77
C MET A 59 -2.27 4.43 0.57
N LEU A 60 -2.42 3.70 1.67
CA LEU A 60 -2.84 2.30 1.67
C LEU A 60 -4.19 2.22 2.36
N GLN A 61 -5.18 1.64 1.71
CA GLN A 61 -6.52 1.46 2.25
C GLN A 61 -6.83 -0.03 2.32
N ALA A 62 -7.13 -0.52 3.52
CA ALA A 62 -7.53 -1.91 3.72
C ALA A 62 -9.04 -1.98 3.90
N TYR A 63 -9.68 -2.82 3.10
CA TYR A 63 -11.11 -3.10 3.16
C TYR A 63 -11.30 -4.51 3.70
N GLY A 64 -12.28 -4.69 4.56
CA GLY A 64 -12.57 -6.01 5.12
C GLY A 64 -13.84 -6.00 5.95
N ASP A 65 -14.04 -7.09 6.71
CA ASP A 65 -15.25 -7.28 7.53
C ASP A 65 -15.06 -6.83 8.97
N ASP A 66 -13.82 -6.71 9.43
CA ASP A 66 -13.46 -6.50 10.82
C ASP A 66 -12.35 -5.46 10.93
N ASP A 67 -12.47 -4.56 11.90
CA ASP A 67 -11.47 -3.52 12.16
C ASP A 67 -10.09 -4.10 12.43
N GLN A 68 -10.00 -5.11 13.28
CA GLN A 68 -8.71 -5.70 13.66
C GLN A 68 -8.02 -6.34 12.45
N ASP A 69 -8.77 -7.01 11.59
CA ASP A 69 -8.21 -7.61 10.38
C ASP A 69 -7.62 -6.55 9.46
N CYS A 70 -8.30 -5.41 9.33
CA CYS A 70 -7.80 -4.30 8.52
C CYS A 70 -6.52 -3.69 9.11
N VAL A 71 -6.47 -3.52 10.42
CA VAL A 71 -5.29 -2.99 11.12
C VAL A 71 -4.10 -3.94 10.94
N ASP A 72 -4.32 -5.23 11.15
CA ASP A 72 -3.26 -6.24 11.00
C ASP A 72 -2.75 -6.31 9.56
N LEU A 73 -3.66 -6.22 8.59
CA LEU A 73 -3.30 -6.23 7.17
C LEU A 73 -2.45 -5.00 6.81
N LEU A 74 -2.85 -3.81 7.28
CA LEU A 74 -2.07 -2.60 7.03
C LEU A 74 -0.71 -2.66 7.73
N ALA A 75 -0.64 -3.20 8.95
CA ALA A 75 0.64 -3.37 9.64
C ALA A 75 1.57 -4.27 8.83
N ALA A 76 1.04 -5.37 8.27
CA ALA A 76 1.82 -6.25 7.40
C ALA A 76 2.29 -5.53 6.13
N CYS A 77 1.45 -4.68 5.54
CA CYS A 77 1.84 -3.85 4.39
C CYS A 77 2.99 -2.91 4.73
N LEU A 78 2.90 -2.22 5.87
CA LEU A 78 3.93 -1.27 6.28
C LEU A 78 5.27 -1.99 6.53
N ASP A 79 5.23 -3.16 7.17
CA ASP A 79 6.44 -3.98 7.35
C ASP A 79 7.06 -4.35 6.00
N GLY A 80 6.22 -4.72 5.04
CA GLY A 80 6.68 -5.08 3.69
C GLY A 80 7.32 -3.90 2.98
N LEU A 81 6.77 -2.70 3.14
CA LEU A 81 7.32 -1.50 2.50
C LEU A 81 8.64 -1.08 3.13
N GLU A 82 8.82 -1.27 4.44
CA GLU A 82 10.11 -1.02 5.08
C GLU A 82 11.22 -1.93 4.53
N MET A 83 10.85 -3.12 4.06
CA MET A 83 11.79 -4.10 3.51
C MET A 83 11.85 -4.07 1.98
N ALA A 84 11.06 -3.21 1.33
CA ALA A 84 10.92 -3.21 -0.13
C ALA A 84 12.22 -2.92 -0.88
N TYR A 85 13.13 -2.18 -0.27
CA TYR A 85 14.44 -1.89 -0.87
C TYR A 85 15.26 -3.15 -1.14
N ARG A 86 14.96 -4.25 -0.45
CA ARG A 86 15.63 -5.54 -0.68
C ARG A 86 15.03 -6.30 -1.86
N ALA A 87 13.75 -6.03 -2.16
CA ALA A 87 13.01 -6.78 -3.17
C ALA A 87 12.97 -6.09 -4.53
N ASP A 88 13.17 -4.77 -4.56
CA ASP A 88 13.04 -3.99 -5.79
C ASP A 88 14.10 -2.90 -5.84
N VAL A 89 14.92 -2.94 -6.89
CA VAL A 89 16.04 -1.99 -7.04
C VAL A 89 15.57 -0.54 -7.23
N ALA A 90 14.32 -0.33 -7.64
CA ALA A 90 13.77 1.00 -7.77
C ALA A 90 13.46 1.65 -6.42
N VAL A 91 13.30 0.85 -5.36
CA VAL A 91 12.97 1.38 -4.03
C VAL A 91 14.24 1.74 -3.29
N MET A 92 14.34 2.99 -2.88
CA MET A 92 15.46 3.49 -2.09
C MET A 92 15.14 3.49 -0.60
N ALA A 93 13.93 3.94 -0.23
CA ALA A 93 13.52 4.05 1.16
C ALA A 93 12.01 4.16 1.28
N TRP A 94 11.51 3.84 2.46
CA TRP A 94 10.13 4.04 2.87
C TRP A 94 10.11 4.63 4.27
N GLU A 95 9.21 5.58 4.50
CA GLU A 95 8.95 6.13 5.82
C GLU A 95 7.44 6.16 6.06
N THR A 96 6.99 5.50 7.14
CA THR A 96 5.58 5.55 7.53
C THR A 96 5.30 6.89 8.20
N ASP A 97 4.38 7.67 7.62
CA ASP A 97 3.99 8.98 8.14
C ASP A 97 2.76 8.88 9.04
N THR A 98 1.84 7.97 8.72
CA THR A 98 0.58 7.81 9.43
C THR A 98 0.31 6.33 9.65
N GLU A 99 0.26 5.91 10.92
CA GLU A 99 -0.13 4.57 11.31
C GLU A 99 -1.61 4.32 10.96
N PRO A 100 -2.06 3.04 10.91
CA PRO A 100 -3.44 2.74 10.55
C PRO A 100 -4.46 3.50 11.39
N TYR A 101 -5.44 4.09 10.73
CA TYR A 101 -6.56 4.77 11.37
C TYR A 101 -7.86 4.46 10.63
N ASN A 102 -8.98 4.55 11.36
CA ASN A 102 -10.29 4.27 10.79
C ASN A 102 -10.65 5.36 9.77
N PHE A 103 -11.04 4.93 8.56
CA PHE A 103 -11.32 5.83 7.45
C PHE A 103 -12.51 5.29 6.64
N PRO A 104 -13.74 5.37 7.21
CA PRO A 104 -14.91 4.76 6.58
C PRO A 104 -15.19 5.30 5.19
N ASP A 105 -15.65 4.42 4.30
CA ASP A 105 -16.06 4.78 2.95
C ASP A 105 -17.58 5.03 2.94
N PRO A 106 -18.03 6.28 2.73
CA PRO A 106 -19.47 6.58 2.74
C PRO A 106 -20.23 5.91 1.60
N ASP A 107 -19.54 5.52 0.52
CA ASP A 107 -20.15 4.87 -0.63
C ASP A 107 -20.31 3.36 -0.46
N ARG A 108 -19.77 2.80 0.64
CA ARG A 108 -19.78 1.35 0.90
C ARG A 108 -20.20 1.09 2.35
N PRO A 109 -21.46 1.37 2.71
CA PRO A 109 -21.94 1.11 4.07
C PRO A 109 -21.84 -0.38 4.40
N GLY A 110 -21.42 -0.68 5.63
CA GLY A 110 -21.24 -2.06 6.08
C GLY A 110 -19.88 -2.64 5.77
N VAL A 111 -19.03 -1.95 5.01
CA VAL A 111 -17.66 -2.37 4.74
C VAL A 111 -16.71 -1.55 5.61
N VAL A 112 -15.83 -2.23 6.32
CA VAL A 112 -14.82 -1.58 7.16
C VAL A 112 -13.66 -1.16 6.27
N ARG A 113 -13.20 0.08 6.44
CA ARG A 113 -12.01 0.60 5.76
C ARG A 113 -11.10 1.32 6.74
N TRP A 114 -9.81 0.99 6.67
CA TRP A 114 -8.76 1.67 7.42
C TRP A 114 -7.70 2.18 6.45
N GLN A 115 -6.96 3.18 6.83
CA GLN A 115 -5.94 3.80 5.99
C GLN A 115 -4.64 3.99 6.76
N ALA A 116 -3.53 3.82 6.04
CA ALA A 116 -2.20 4.21 6.49
C ALA A 116 -1.54 4.98 5.35
N ALA A 117 -0.50 5.74 5.66
CA ALA A 117 0.20 6.52 4.65
C ALA A 117 1.68 6.61 4.96
N GLY A 118 2.45 6.86 3.92
CA GLY A 118 3.87 7.06 4.07
C GLY A 118 4.48 7.67 2.82
N THR A 119 5.79 7.81 2.84
CA THR A 119 6.57 8.39 1.75
C THR A 119 7.50 7.33 1.17
N LEU A 120 7.46 7.20 -0.15
CA LEU A 120 8.32 6.29 -0.90
C LEU A 120 9.34 7.09 -1.70
N TRP A 121 10.62 6.75 -1.54
CA TRP A 121 11.69 7.30 -2.38
C TRP A 121 12.07 6.25 -3.42
N THR A 122 12.00 6.63 -4.69
CA THR A 122 12.33 5.72 -5.80
C THR A 122 13.43 6.30 -6.66
N ALA A 123 14.27 5.40 -7.18
CA ALA A 123 15.28 5.77 -8.15
C ALA A 123 14.65 5.91 -9.53
N LEU A 124 15.05 6.94 -10.26
CA LEU A 124 14.68 7.11 -11.65
C LEU A 124 15.65 6.31 -12.52
N SER A 125 15.11 5.53 -13.41
CA SER A 125 15.92 4.73 -14.32
C SER A 125 16.02 5.38 -15.70
#